data_422ee606c968d8cfa092600533f64928
#
_entry.id   422ee606c968d8cfa092600533f64928
#
_cell.length_a   1.000
_cell.length_b   1.000
_cell.length_c   1.000
_cell.angle_alpha   90.00
_cell.angle_beta   90.00
_cell.angle_gamma   90.00
#
_symmetry.space_group_name_H-M   'P 1'
#
loop_
_entity.id
_entity.type
_entity.pdbx_description
1 polymer ?
#
loop_
_entity_poly.entity_id
_entity_poly.type
_entity_poly.pdbx_seq_one_letter_code
_entity_poly.pdbx_strand_id
1 'polypeptide(L)'
;MKKWSEKKAWDWYNSHRWIRGCNFIGSDCANRIDQWQSYGREERMEVADRELQLCEDIGFNSVRLIVDFEVWLQEPVSYMDVLEQYISLCDKHKQSVMIVLTTEAQLPRGDGEFVPKALGEQKYVLGYHQGRLPLTEEQQKLKPYHFMERPDLAKKYIKMVKTIVKKYANDDRVLCWNVYNEPGITIRERSIPILDMLFDAVRSQKPKQPCTADI
;
A
#
# COMPACT_ATOMS: atom_id res chain seq x y z
N MET A 1 -7.06 8.65 18.29
CA MET A 1 -8.17 7.70 18.63
C MET A 1 -7.57 6.54 19.41
N LYS A 2 -8.26 6.02 20.45
CA LYS A 2 -7.76 4.87 21.20
C LYS A 2 -7.85 3.57 20.38
N LYS A 3 -7.04 2.57 20.72
CA LYS A 3 -7.18 1.19 20.22
C LYS A 3 -8.61 0.70 20.41
N TRP A 4 -9.14 -0.06 19.46
CA TRP A 4 -10.44 -0.70 19.63
C TRP A 4 -10.41 -1.68 20.79
N SER A 5 -11.54 -1.82 21.50
CA SER A 5 -11.72 -2.92 22.44
C SER A 5 -11.81 -4.25 21.68
N GLU A 6 -11.48 -5.33 22.35
CA GLU A 6 -11.61 -6.68 21.80
C GLU A 6 -13.05 -6.94 21.32
N LYS A 7 -14.05 -6.59 22.15
CA LYS A 7 -15.47 -6.71 21.76
C LYS A 7 -15.76 -5.98 20.44
N LYS A 8 -15.31 -4.72 20.29
CA LYS A 8 -15.54 -3.97 19.05
C LYS A 8 -14.89 -4.62 17.84
N ALA A 9 -13.68 -5.19 18.02
CA ALA A 9 -12.97 -5.88 16.93
C ALA A 9 -13.73 -7.15 16.51
N TRP A 10 -14.23 -7.95 17.47
CA TRP A 10 -15.02 -9.13 17.18
C TRP A 10 -16.39 -8.80 16.59
N ASP A 11 -17.07 -7.76 17.09
CA ASP A 11 -18.35 -7.31 16.53
C ASP A 11 -18.18 -6.92 15.06
N TRP A 12 -17.09 -6.20 14.73
CA TRP A 12 -16.77 -5.84 13.35
C TRP A 12 -16.48 -7.08 12.51
N TYR A 13 -15.62 -8.00 12.99
CA TYR A 13 -15.28 -9.22 12.25
C TYR A 13 -16.52 -10.07 11.98
N ASN A 14 -17.36 -10.28 12.98
CA ASN A 14 -18.57 -11.09 12.87
C ASN A 14 -19.67 -10.45 12.02
N SER A 15 -19.60 -9.12 11.77
CA SER A 15 -20.52 -8.44 10.85
C SER A 15 -20.19 -8.65 9.37
N HIS A 16 -19.04 -9.27 9.08
CA HIS A 16 -18.59 -9.55 7.73
C HIS A 16 -18.75 -11.06 7.41
N ARG A 17 -18.96 -11.37 6.13
CA ARG A 17 -18.78 -12.74 5.66
C ARG A 17 -17.31 -13.14 5.87
N TRP A 18 -17.03 -14.43 5.94
CA TRP A 18 -15.65 -14.90 6.00
C TRP A 18 -14.80 -14.24 4.92
N ILE A 19 -13.81 -13.45 5.35
CA ILE A 19 -12.95 -12.67 4.47
C ILE A 19 -11.95 -13.62 3.80
N ARG A 20 -11.95 -13.61 2.46
CA ARG A 20 -11.08 -14.40 1.60
C ARG A 20 -10.53 -13.52 0.50
N GLY A 21 -9.23 -13.54 0.30
CA GLY A 21 -8.64 -12.66 -0.70
C GLY A 21 -7.16 -12.90 -0.92
N CYS A 22 -6.56 -11.99 -1.68
CA CYS A 22 -5.15 -12.04 -2.04
C CYS A 22 -4.51 -10.65 -2.03
N ASN A 23 -3.17 -10.63 -2.08
CA ASN A 23 -2.47 -9.43 -2.51
C ASN A 23 -2.74 -9.24 -4.01
N PHE A 24 -3.09 -8.03 -4.41
CA PHE A 24 -3.39 -7.73 -5.80
C PHE A 24 -2.38 -6.75 -6.40
N ILE A 25 -1.83 -7.15 -7.51
CA ILE A 25 -1.08 -6.36 -8.47
C ILE A 25 -1.36 -6.95 -9.84
N GLY A 26 -1.69 -6.13 -10.84
CA GLY A 26 -1.98 -6.62 -12.19
C GLY A 26 -0.83 -7.42 -12.79
N SER A 27 -1.14 -8.49 -13.49
CA SER A 27 -0.12 -9.38 -14.10
C SER A 27 0.74 -8.70 -15.16
N ASP A 28 0.26 -7.60 -15.71
CA ASP A 28 0.98 -6.73 -16.64
C ASP A 28 1.90 -5.71 -15.96
N CYS A 29 1.81 -5.55 -14.64
CA CYS A 29 2.65 -4.64 -13.89
C CYS A 29 4.04 -5.25 -13.64
N ALA A 30 5.09 -4.64 -14.17
CA ALA A 30 6.46 -5.05 -13.88
C ALA A 30 6.82 -4.84 -12.41
N ASN A 31 6.22 -3.85 -11.76
CA ASN A 31 6.41 -3.52 -10.34
C ASN A 31 5.26 -2.62 -9.84
N ARG A 32 5.36 -2.14 -8.58
CA ARG A 32 4.35 -1.24 -8.02
C ARG A 32 4.33 0.16 -8.65
N ILE A 33 5.41 0.61 -9.26
CA ILE A 33 5.40 1.87 -10.00
C ILE A 33 4.40 1.76 -11.14
N ASP A 34 4.46 0.67 -11.91
CA ASP A 34 3.47 0.40 -12.98
C ASP A 34 2.04 0.39 -12.46
N GLN A 35 1.81 -0.21 -11.32
CA GLN A 35 0.47 -0.27 -10.74
C GLN A 35 -0.09 1.13 -10.42
N TRP A 36 0.76 2.07 -9.98
CA TRP A 36 0.28 3.32 -9.41
C TRP A 36 0.51 4.57 -10.27
N GLN A 37 1.39 4.53 -11.28
CA GLN A 37 1.68 5.66 -12.15
C GLN A 37 0.56 5.91 -13.16
N SER A 38 0.52 7.14 -13.71
CA SER A 38 -0.42 7.51 -14.77
C SER A 38 -0.06 6.92 -16.14
N TYR A 39 1.22 6.63 -16.37
CA TYR A 39 1.70 6.04 -17.62
C TYR A 39 1.14 4.62 -17.82
N GLY A 40 0.51 4.36 -18.96
CA GLY A 40 -0.10 3.06 -19.31
C GLY A 40 -1.32 2.69 -18.44
N ARG A 41 -1.98 3.68 -17.82
CA ARG A 41 -3.07 3.46 -16.86
C ARG A 41 -4.27 2.75 -17.47
N GLU A 42 -4.66 3.12 -18.68
CA GLU A 42 -5.87 2.60 -19.32
C GLU A 42 -5.77 1.08 -19.54
N GLU A 43 -4.67 0.63 -20.11
CA GLU A 43 -4.39 -0.79 -20.35
C GLU A 43 -4.31 -1.57 -19.03
N ARG A 44 -3.69 -0.99 -18.00
CA ARG A 44 -3.60 -1.62 -16.67
C ARG A 44 -4.95 -1.76 -15.98
N MET A 45 -5.85 -0.80 -16.17
CA MET A 45 -7.20 -0.90 -15.61
C MET A 45 -8.02 -1.97 -16.33
N GLU A 46 -7.83 -2.17 -17.64
CA GLU A 46 -8.46 -3.28 -18.38
C GLU A 46 -7.97 -4.65 -17.88
N VAL A 47 -6.66 -4.78 -17.62
CA VAL A 47 -6.11 -6.01 -17.05
C VAL A 47 -6.63 -6.23 -15.63
N ALA A 48 -6.62 -5.20 -14.81
CA ALA A 48 -7.12 -5.26 -13.43
C ALA A 48 -8.61 -5.63 -13.38
N ASP A 49 -9.43 -5.08 -14.27
CA ASP A 49 -10.87 -5.40 -14.37
C ASP A 49 -11.07 -6.89 -14.63
N ARG A 50 -10.37 -7.46 -15.62
CA ARG A 50 -10.42 -8.88 -15.94
C ARG A 50 -9.95 -9.77 -14.79
N GLU A 51 -8.87 -9.39 -14.11
CA GLU A 51 -8.28 -10.20 -13.05
C GLU A 51 -9.08 -10.13 -11.74
N LEU A 52 -9.70 -9.00 -11.46
CA LEU A 52 -10.64 -8.88 -10.33
C LEU A 52 -11.93 -9.67 -10.58
N GLN A 53 -12.39 -9.80 -11.84
CA GLN A 53 -13.46 -10.75 -12.19
C GLN A 53 -13.05 -12.19 -11.88
N LEU A 54 -11.82 -12.61 -12.22
CA LEU A 54 -11.33 -13.95 -11.84
C LEU A 54 -11.28 -14.15 -10.32
N CYS A 55 -10.91 -13.11 -9.57
CA CYS A 55 -10.95 -13.16 -8.09
C CYS A 55 -12.39 -13.39 -7.59
N GLU A 56 -13.39 -12.70 -8.18
CA GLU A 56 -14.81 -12.92 -7.84
C GLU A 56 -15.25 -14.35 -8.20
N ASP A 57 -14.91 -14.84 -9.39
CA ASP A 57 -15.31 -16.15 -9.89
C ASP A 57 -14.80 -17.30 -9.00
N ILE A 58 -13.60 -17.19 -8.45
CA ILE A 58 -13.05 -18.17 -7.49
C ILE A 58 -13.53 -17.98 -6.06
N GLY A 59 -14.37 -16.97 -5.81
CA GLY A 59 -15.04 -16.72 -4.55
C GLY A 59 -14.27 -15.84 -3.57
N PHE A 60 -13.28 -15.07 -4.01
CA PHE A 60 -12.68 -14.01 -3.19
C PHE A 60 -13.67 -12.87 -2.99
N ASN A 61 -13.56 -12.17 -1.87
CA ASN A 61 -14.40 -11.03 -1.50
C ASN A 61 -13.55 -9.87 -0.93
N SER A 62 -12.24 -9.97 -1.02
CA SER A 62 -11.32 -8.93 -0.56
C SER A 62 -10.00 -8.99 -1.31
N VAL A 63 -9.39 -7.84 -1.53
CA VAL A 63 -8.03 -7.71 -2.03
C VAL A 63 -7.22 -6.77 -1.16
N ARG A 64 -5.90 -6.93 -1.21
CA ARG A 64 -4.94 -6.15 -0.46
C ARG A 64 -4.08 -5.35 -1.44
N LEU A 65 -4.19 -4.02 -1.38
CA LEU A 65 -3.46 -3.08 -2.23
C LEU A 65 -2.36 -2.40 -1.43
N ILE A 66 -1.12 -2.50 -1.89
CA ILE A 66 0.04 -1.86 -1.25
C ILE A 66 0.33 -0.57 -1.99
N VAL A 67 0.24 0.57 -1.29
CA VAL A 67 0.52 1.89 -1.87
C VAL A 67 2.02 2.09 -2.15
N ASP A 68 2.33 3.01 -3.07
CA ASP A 68 3.70 3.38 -3.41
C ASP A 68 3.95 4.87 -3.15
N PHE A 69 4.92 5.16 -2.28
CA PHE A 69 5.24 6.53 -1.89
C PHE A 69 6.03 7.28 -2.97
N GLU A 70 6.87 6.58 -3.72
CA GLU A 70 7.71 7.23 -4.73
C GLU A 70 6.88 7.72 -5.92
N VAL A 71 5.85 6.98 -6.31
CA VAL A 71 4.88 7.45 -7.31
C VAL A 71 4.04 8.60 -6.76
N TRP A 72 3.52 8.48 -5.53
CA TRP A 72 2.74 9.56 -4.92
C TRP A 72 3.53 10.87 -4.80
N LEU A 73 4.86 10.80 -4.53
CA LEU A 73 5.71 11.99 -4.48
C LEU A 73 5.77 12.75 -5.80
N GLN A 74 5.75 12.04 -6.91
CA GLN A 74 5.96 12.59 -8.25
C GLN A 74 4.65 13.04 -8.89
N GLU A 75 3.55 12.31 -8.69
CA GLU A 75 2.25 12.61 -9.30
C GLU A 75 1.06 12.42 -8.32
N PRO A 76 1.01 13.17 -7.21
CA PRO A 76 0.05 12.94 -6.12
C PRO A 76 -1.42 13.05 -6.53
N VAL A 77 -1.76 13.88 -7.52
CA VAL A 77 -3.14 14.03 -7.99
C VAL A 77 -3.55 12.81 -8.80
N SER A 78 -2.80 12.50 -9.83
CA SER A 78 -3.01 11.32 -10.69
C SER A 78 -3.00 10.02 -9.89
N TYR A 79 -2.10 9.91 -8.90
CA TYR A 79 -2.07 8.79 -7.97
C TYR A 79 -3.40 8.55 -7.25
N MET A 80 -4.03 9.62 -6.77
CA MET A 80 -5.32 9.52 -6.07
C MET A 80 -6.47 9.13 -7.01
N ASP A 81 -6.36 9.48 -8.31
CA ASP A 81 -7.32 9.05 -9.32
C ASP A 81 -7.13 7.56 -9.68
N VAL A 82 -5.87 7.10 -9.78
CA VAL A 82 -5.56 5.68 -9.98
C VAL A 82 -6.06 4.84 -8.81
N LEU A 83 -5.83 5.28 -7.57
CA LEU A 83 -6.32 4.59 -6.37
C LEU A 83 -7.86 4.50 -6.36
N GLU A 84 -8.56 5.57 -6.76
CA GLU A 84 -10.02 5.57 -6.86
C GLU A 84 -10.50 4.56 -7.91
N GLN A 85 -9.81 4.47 -9.06
CA GLN A 85 -10.16 3.52 -10.10
C GLN A 85 -9.99 2.07 -9.62
N TYR A 86 -8.89 1.75 -8.94
CA TYR A 86 -8.71 0.42 -8.34
C TYR A 86 -9.80 0.09 -7.32
N ILE A 87 -10.13 1.03 -6.42
CA ILE A 87 -11.19 0.81 -5.42
C ILE A 87 -12.55 0.61 -6.12
N SER A 88 -12.83 1.37 -7.17
CA SER A 88 -14.07 1.25 -7.94
C SER A 88 -14.15 -0.08 -8.71
N LEU A 89 -13.05 -0.54 -9.28
CA LEU A 89 -12.99 -1.86 -9.92
C LEU A 89 -13.16 -2.99 -8.89
N CYS A 90 -12.54 -2.87 -7.73
CA CYS A 90 -12.72 -3.83 -6.65
C CYS A 90 -14.19 -3.92 -6.23
N ASP A 91 -14.86 -2.78 -6.04
CA ASP A 91 -16.29 -2.73 -5.70
C ASP A 91 -17.17 -3.34 -6.80
N LYS A 92 -16.91 -3.03 -8.07
CA LYS A 92 -17.57 -3.64 -9.22
C LYS A 92 -17.55 -5.17 -9.17
N HIS A 93 -16.42 -5.74 -8.72
CA HIS A 93 -16.21 -7.19 -8.60
C HIS A 93 -16.42 -7.70 -7.17
N LYS A 94 -17.18 -6.98 -6.33
CA LYS A 94 -17.56 -7.38 -4.97
C LYS A 94 -16.38 -7.65 -4.04
N GLN A 95 -15.25 -6.99 -4.30
CA GLN A 95 -14.05 -7.06 -3.49
C GLN A 95 -14.00 -5.85 -2.54
N SER A 96 -13.94 -6.07 -1.25
CA SER A 96 -13.53 -5.02 -0.31
C SER A 96 -12.01 -4.87 -0.28
N VAL A 97 -11.51 -3.68 0.06
CA VAL A 97 -10.09 -3.38 -0.08
C VAL A 97 -9.42 -3.18 1.27
N MET A 98 -8.37 -3.98 1.54
CA MET A 98 -7.39 -3.65 2.57
C MET A 98 -6.30 -2.77 1.96
N ILE A 99 -6.15 -1.53 2.42
CA ILE A 99 -5.11 -0.63 1.95
C ILE A 99 -3.89 -0.74 2.88
N VAL A 100 -2.75 -1.11 2.31
CA VAL A 100 -1.45 -1.21 3.01
C VAL A 100 -0.68 0.09 2.79
N LEU A 101 -0.45 0.83 3.85
CA LEU A 101 0.07 2.20 3.78
C LEU A 101 1.60 2.28 3.72
N THR A 102 2.30 1.23 4.13
CA THR A 102 3.76 1.12 3.99
C THR A 102 4.27 -0.32 4.00
N THR A 103 5.49 -0.50 3.54
CA THR A 103 6.19 -1.79 3.51
C THR A 103 7.70 -1.57 3.53
N GLU A 104 8.45 -2.56 4.02
CA GLU A 104 9.91 -2.56 3.94
C GLU A 104 10.47 -3.29 2.72
N ALA A 105 9.63 -3.80 1.84
CA ALA A 105 10.07 -4.66 0.73
C ALA A 105 11.07 -4.00 -0.24
N GLN A 106 11.07 -2.68 -0.36
CA GLN A 106 11.93 -1.94 -1.29
C GLN A 106 12.43 -0.62 -0.70
N LEU A 107 12.94 -0.66 0.52
CA LEU A 107 13.48 0.54 1.18
C LEU A 107 14.70 1.09 0.46
N PRO A 108 14.83 2.42 0.36
CA PRO A 108 16.05 3.06 -0.13
C PRO A 108 17.24 2.78 0.80
N ARG A 109 18.44 2.98 0.27
CA ARG A 109 19.71 2.70 0.97
C ARG A 109 20.69 3.85 0.82
N GLY A 110 21.56 4.00 1.82
CA GLY A 110 22.59 5.04 1.85
C GLY A 110 22.13 6.31 2.54
N ASP A 111 23.03 7.28 2.63
CA ASP A 111 22.84 8.57 3.30
C ASP A 111 22.80 9.76 2.33
N GLY A 112 22.96 9.49 1.04
CA GLY A 112 22.90 10.48 -0.02
C GLY A 112 21.52 11.13 -0.19
N GLU A 113 21.44 12.07 -1.14
CA GLU A 113 20.16 12.65 -1.53
C GLU A 113 19.20 11.56 -2.02
N PHE A 114 17.94 11.64 -1.57
CA PHE A 114 16.92 10.72 -2.05
C PHE A 114 16.44 11.12 -3.44
N VAL A 115 16.64 10.21 -4.39
CA VAL A 115 16.12 10.35 -5.75
C VAL A 115 15.05 9.28 -5.94
N PRO A 116 13.77 9.66 -6.20
CA PRO A 116 12.71 8.69 -6.45
C PRO A 116 12.98 7.92 -7.73
N LYS A 117 12.52 6.69 -7.80
CA LYS A 117 12.60 5.87 -9.01
C LYS A 117 11.86 6.55 -10.17
N ALA A 118 12.40 6.44 -11.37
CA ALA A 118 11.80 7.02 -12.56
C ALA A 118 10.42 6.40 -12.85
N LEU A 119 9.49 7.26 -13.24
CA LEU A 119 8.21 6.86 -13.82
C LEU A 119 8.38 6.53 -15.32
N GLY A 120 7.31 6.02 -15.95
CA GLY A 120 7.32 5.60 -17.34
C GLY A 120 7.51 4.09 -17.47
N GLU A 121 8.06 3.64 -18.58
CA GLU A 121 8.25 2.21 -18.87
C GLU A 121 9.11 1.53 -17.80
N GLN A 122 8.57 0.48 -17.18
CA GLN A 122 9.25 -0.31 -16.16
C GLN A 122 9.75 -1.62 -16.75
N LYS A 123 10.88 -2.13 -16.19
CA LYS A 123 11.45 -3.41 -16.61
C LYS A 123 11.02 -4.52 -15.65
N TYR A 124 10.43 -5.57 -16.20
CA TYR A 124 10.12 -6.78 -15.45
C TYR A 124 11.41 -7.55 -15.12
N VAL A 125 11.52 -7.98 -13.85
CA VAL A 125 12.64 -8.81 -13.39
C VAL A 125 12.10 -10.14 -12.90
N LEU A 126 12.33 -11.18 -13.67
CA LEU A 126 11.85 -12.53 -13.37
C LEU A 126 12.44 -13.03 -12.03
N GLY A 127 11.60 -13.70 -11.26
CA GLY A 127 11.99 -14.30 -9.99
C GLY A 127 11.96 -13.36 -8.79
N TYR A 128 11.65 -12.08 -8.97
CA TYR A 128 11.46 -11.15 -7.87
C TYR A 128 9.99 -10.87 -7.60
N HIS A 129 9.59 -11.06 -6.37
CA HIS A 129 8.27 -10.71 -5.90
C HIS A 129 7.96 -9.22 -6.17
N GLN A 130 6.88 -8.94 -6.88
CA GLN A 130 6.46 -7.60 -7.28
C GLN A 130 7.47 -6.87 -8.21
N GLY A 131 8.19 -7.58 -9.05
CA GLY A 131 9.17 -7.00 -9.97
C GLY A 131 10.32 -6.27 -9.28
N ARG A 132 10.66 -6.68 -8.06
CA ARG A 132 11.72 -6.08 -7.27
C ARG A 132 13.05 -6.21 -7.98
N LEU A 133 13.72 -5.08 -8.23
CA LEU A 133 15.07 -5.10 -8.79
C LEU A 133 16.09 -5.69 -7.79
N PRO A 134 16.98 -6.59 -8.21
CA PRO A 134 18.06 -7.05 -7.36
C PRO A 134 18.95 -5.88 -6.96
N LEU A 135 19.42 -5.91 -5.71
CA LEU A 135 20.41 -4.95 -5.24
C LEU A 135 21.78 -5.27 -5.83
N THR A 136 22.49 -4.27 -6.32
CA THR A 136 23.90 -4.42 -6.66
C THR A 136 24.74 -4.72 -5.42
N GLU A 137 25.96 -5.25 -5.60
CA GLU A 137 26.88 -5.48 -4.48
C GLU A 137 27.16 -4.20 -3.68
N GLU A 138 27.24 -3.06 -4.35
CA GLU A 138 27.44 -1.76 -3.71
C GLU A 138 26.22 -1.34 -2.91
N GLN A 139 25.02 -1.48 -3.47
CA GLN A 139 23.77 -1.18 -2.77
C GLN A 139 23.56 -2.08 -1.55
N GLN A 140 23.98 -3.35 -1.60
CA GLN A 140 23.89 -4.27 -0.47
C GLN A 140 24.72 -3.82 0.74
N LYS A 141 25.84 -3.13 0.51
CA LYS A 141 26.73 -2.59 1.55
C LYS A 141 26.13 -1.36 2.24
N LEU A 142 25.21 -0.66 1.58
CA LEU A 142 24.59 0.55 2.11
C LEU A 142 23.49 0.21 3.13
N LYS A 143 23.41 1.02 4.19
CA LYS A 143 22.39 0.88 5.23
C LYS A 143 21.00 1.20 4.66
N PRO A 144 20.01 0.32 4.81
CA PRO A 144 18.62 0.63 4.45
C PRO A 144 18.01 1.62 5.44
N TYR A 145 17.09 2.46 4.96
CA TYR A 145 16.31 3.36 5.80
C TYR A 145 14.87 3.42 5.32
N HIS A 146 13.95 3.64 6.26
CA HIS A 146 12.57 3.95 5.92
C HIS A 146 12.43 5.45 5.64
N PHE A 147 11.56 5.83 4.70
CA PHE A 147 11.31 7.24 4.36
C PHE A 147 10.98 8.10 5.59
N MET A 148 10.34 7.51 6.59
CA MET A 148 9.99 8.17 7.85
C MET A 148 11.18 8.46 8.77
N GLU A 149 12.36 7.85 8.52
CA GLU A 149 13.59 8.13 9.27
C GLU A 149 14.30 9.41 8.80
N ARG A 150 13.86 9.95 7.65
CA ARG A 150 14.40 11.19 7.10
C ARG A 150 13.38 12.32 7.27
N PRO A 151 13.73 13.41 7.99
CA PRO A 151 12.79 14.50 8.28
C PRO A 151 12.20 15.19 7.05
N ASP A 152 12.95 15.25 5.94
CA ASP A 152 12.53 15.82 4.65
C ASP A 152 11.47 14.96 3.96
N LEU A 153 11.52 13.64 4.13
CA LEU A 153 10.59 12.68 3.55
C LEU A 153 9.43 12.35 4.49
N ALA A 154 9.68 12.30 5.80
CA ALA A 154 8.69 11.91 6.79
C ALA A 154 7.43 12.77 6.75
N LYS A 155 7.58 14.10 6.61
CA LYS A 155 6.45 15.02 6.48
C LYS A 155 5.61 14.73 5.24
N LYS A 156 6.26 14.42 4.12
CA LYS A 156 5.60 14.09 2.85
C LYS A 156 4.90 12.72 2.94
N TYR A 157 5.56 11.74 3.60
CA TYR A 157 4.98 10.42 3.84
C TYR A 157 3.71 10.48 4.68
N ILE A 158 3.76 11.18 5.80
CA ILE A 158 2.59 11.40 6.67
C ILE A 158 1.49 12.16 5.93
N LYS A 159 1.85 13.11 5.06
CA LYS A 159 0.87 13.79 4.20
C LYS A 159 0.17 12.82 3.27
N MET A 160 0.89 11.92 2.61
CA MET A 160 0.31 10.86 1.77
C MET A 160 -0.68 10.01 2.58
N VAL A 161 -0.22 9.45 3.69
CA VAL A 161 -1.04 8.59 4.57
C VAL A 161 -2.34 9.31 4.98
N LYS A 162 -2.22 10.55 5.48
CA LYS A 162 -3.39 11.32 5.90
C LYS A 162 -4.32 11.67 4.74
N THR A 163 -3.77 11.96 3.55
CA THR A 163 -4.59 12.26 2.36
C THR A 163 -5.41 11.05 1.95
N ILE A 164 -4.79 9.88 1.86
CA ILE A 164 -5.46 8.62 1.50
C ILE A 164 -6.53 8.29 2.55
N VAL A 165 -6.14 8.23 3.81
CA VAL A 165 -7.06 7.83 4.88
C VAL A 165 -8.22 8.80 5.02
N LYS A 166 -7.99 10.12 4.92
CA LYS A 166 -9.04 11.13 4.99
C LYS A 166 -10.07 10.96 3.87
N LYS A 167 -9.62 10.67 2.64
CA LYS A 167 -10.52 10.48 1.49
C LYS A 167 -11.46 9.29 1.71
N TYR A 168 -10.95 8.19 2.25
CA TYR A 168 -11.69 6.94 2.39
C TYR A 168 -12.11 6.59 3.83
N ALA A 169 -11.98 7.51 4.78
CA ALA A 169 -12.27 7.27 6.21
C ALA A 169 -13.70 6.73 6.48
N ASN A 170 -14.66 7.08 5.64
CA ASN A 170 -16.07 6.67 5.74
C ASN A 170 -16.54 5.83 4.54
N ASP A 171 -15.63 5.32 3.73
CA ASP A 171 -15.93 4.56 2.54
C ASP A 171 -16.10 3.06 2.88
N ASP A 172 -17.24 2.48 2.55
CA ASP A 172 -17.56 1.08 2.85
C ASP A 172 -16.79 0.09 1.96
N ARG A 173 -16.24 0.54 0.84
CA ARG A 173 -15.39 -0.25 -0.04
C ARG A 173 -14.03 -0.60 0.61
N VAL A 174 -13.58 0.24 1.58
CA VAL A 174 -12.36 -0.01 2.34
C VAL A 174 -12.66 -0.86 3.56
N LEU A 175 -12.14 -2.08 3.57
CA LEU A 175 -12.30 -3.07 4.63
C LEU A 175 -11.56 -2.68 5.90
N CYS A 176 -10.26 -2.42 5.77
CA CYS A 176 -9.39 -2.05 6.88
C CYS A 176 -8.10 -1.36 6.38
N TRP A 177 -7.38 -0.76 7.33
CA TRP A 177 -6.09 -0.11 7.11
C TRP A 177 -4.98 -0.99 7.66
N ASN A 178 -4.12 -1.51 6.80
CA ASN A 178 -2.85 -2.08 7.22
C ASN A 178 -1.82 -0.95 7.22
N VAL A 179 -1.44 -0.50 8.40
CA VAL A 179 -0.56 0.66 8.51
C VAL A 179 0.89 0.34 8.15
N TYR A 180 1.32 -0.93 8.31
CA TYR A 180 2.67 -1.36 8.01
C TYR A 180 2.72 -2.86 7.71
N ASN A 181 3.18 -3.21 6.53
CA ASN A 181 3.48 -4.58 6.14
C ASN A 181 4.88 -4.97 6.60
N GLU A 182 4.96 -6.04 7.39
CA GLU A 182 6.18 -6.66 7.85
C GLU A 182 7.17 -5.67 8.50
N PRO A 183 6.75 -4.92 9.54
CA PRO A 183 7.64 -4.00 10.23
C PRO A 183 8.81 -4.76 10.85
N GLY A 184 10.02 -4.28 10.60
CA GLY A 184 11.25 -4.83 11.17
C GLY A 184 11.95 -5.91 10.33
N ILE A 185 11.38 -6.34 9.20
CA ILE A 185 12.03 -7.32 8.32
C ILE A 185 13.37 -6.81 7.76
N THR A 186 13.49 -5.51 7.55
CA THR A 186 14.70 -4.88 7.00
C THR A 186 15.41 -3.98 8.02
N ILE A 187 14.65 -3.13 8.72
CA ILE A 187 15.21 -2.12 9.64
C ILE A 187 15.06 -2.47 11.12
N ARG A 188 14.53 -3.67 11.44
CA ARG A 188 14.41 -4.24 12.78
C ARG A 188 13.71 -3.28 13.74
N GLU A 189 14.22 -3.09 14.95
CA GLU A 189 13.61 -2.27 16.02
C GLU A 189 13.40 -0.80 15.61
N ARG A 190 14.09 -0.32 14.58
CA ARG A 190 13.88 1.04 14.03
C ARG A 190 12.49 1.23 13.42
N SER A 191 11.79 0.15 13.11
CA SER A 191 10.40 0.18 12.62
C SER A 191 9.39 0.55 13.71
N ILE A 192 9.68 0.31 15.00
CA ILE A 192 8.75 0.50 16.10
C ILE A 192 8.24 1.94 16.20
N PRO A 193 9.10 2.98 16.28
CA PRO A 193 8.61 4.36 16.33
C PRO A 193 7.88 4.78 15.05
N ILE A 194 8.22 4.20 13.90
CA ILE A 194 7.53 4.45 12.63
C ILE A 194 6.11 3.87 12.69
N LEU A 195 5.97 2.66 13.20
CA LEU A 195 4.67 2.00 13.38
C LEU A 195 3.74 2.84 14.25
N ASP A 196 4.24 3.36 15.38
CA ASP A 196 3.47 4.25 16.26
C ASP A 196 3.03 5.52 15.54
N MET A 197 3.94 6.20 14.84
CA MET A 197 3.63 7.41 14.06
C MET A 197 2.58 7.16 12.98
N LEU A 198 2.62 5.99 12.32
CA LEU A 198 1.65 5.63 11.29
C LEU A 198 0.28 5.34 11.89
N PHE A 199 0.20 4.59 13.00
CA PHE A 199 -1.06 4.41 13.70
C PHE A 199 -1.68 5.75 14.14
N ASP A 200 -0.87 6.67 14.64
CA ASP A 200 -1.35 7.99 15.04
C ASP A 200 -1.81 8.81 13.84
N ALA A 201 -1.07 8.76 12.72
CA ALA A 201 -1.46 9.44 11.49
C ALA A 201 -2.82 8.95 10.98
N VAL A 202 -3.01 7.63 10.92
CA VAL A 202 -4.26 7.00 10.48
C VAL A 202 -5.41 7.37 11.44
N ARG A 203 -5.21 7.14 12.73
CA ARG A 203 -6.24 7.40 13.75
C ARG A 203 -6.63 8.88 13.85
N SER A 204 -5.71 9.79 13.53
CA SER A 204 -6.01 11.22 13.50
C SER A 204 -7.07 11.59 12.46
N GLN A 205 -7.25 10.79 11.41
CA GLN A 205 -8.29 10.96 10.39
C GLN A 205 -9.64 10.34 10.79
N LYS A 206 -9.73 9.69 11.94
CA LYS A 206 -10.95 9.09 12.51
C LYS A 206 -11.66 8.11 11.55
N PRO A 207 -10.94 7.17 10.91
CA PRO A 207 -11.60 6.22 10.03
C PRO A 207 -12.56 5.32 10.80
N LYS A 208 -13.67 4.92 10.15
CA LYS A 208 -14.62 3.96 10.70
C LYS A 208 -14.06 2.52 10.67
N GLN A 209 -13.15 2.26 9.75
CA GLN A 209 -12.55 0.95 9.55
C GLN A 209 -11.49 0.65 10.64
N PRO A 210 -11.22 -0.63 10.94
CA PRO A 210 -10.13 -1.00 11.84
C PRO A 210 -8.75 -0.71 11.22
N CYS A 211 -7.76 -0.57 12.11
CA CYS A 211 -6.37 -0.42 11.73
C CYS A 211 -5.56 -1.60 12.30
N THR A 212 -4.73 -2.19 11.48
CA THR A 212 -3.85 -3.30 11.82
C THR A 212 -2.42 -3.08 11.28
N ALA A 213 -1.49 -3.92 11.65
CA ALA A 213 -0.20 -4.11 11.02
C ALA A 213 0.09 -5.61 10.98
N ASP A 214 0.90 -6.03 10.02
CA ASP A 214 1.41 -7.40 9.99
C ASP A 214 2.62 -7.49 10.92
N ILE A 215 2.66 -8.51 11.75
CA ILE A 215 3.75 -8.76 12.70
C ILE A 215 4.30 -10.16 12.43
#